data_d1580a5ca9c1b2878f845c4926c1f0c1
#
_entry.id   d1580a5ca9c1b2878f845c4926c1f0c1
#
_cell.length_a   1.000
_cell.length_b   1.000
_cell.length_c   1.000
_cell.angle_alpha   90.00
_cell.angle_beta   90.00
_cell.angle_gamma   90.00
#
_symmetry.space_group_name_H-M   'P 1'
#
loop_
_entity.id
_entity.type
_entity.pdbx_description
1 polymer ?
#
loop_
_entity_poly.entity_id
_entity_poly.type
_entity_poly.pdbx_seq_one_letter_code
_entity_poly.pdbx_strand_id
1 'polypeptide(L)'
;MGKETSPVKESLEPNDENEINLLNTSQTPNKRKRTESGDVMLSPEQKERINTNKTRAKLLLMSKKLEIISGSIGLSWFQALEEEFNKPYFKELNSFVSAQRGRGTVFPSREDVWSWTTRTSIQDIRVVILGRRVQNLFEQ
;
A
#
# COMPACT_ATOMS: atom_id res chain seq x y z
N MET A 1 10.38 45.64 53.62
CA MET A 1 9.03 46.18 53.85
C MET A 1 8.17 45.39 52.84
N GLY A 2 7.51 44.38 53.22
CA GLY A 2 6.35 44.25 54.09
C GLY A 2 5.13 44.17 53.19
N LYS A 3 4.29 43.24 53.17
CA LYS A 3 3.50 42.29 53.93
C LYS A 3 2.67 41.51 52.94
N GLU A 4 2.63 40.21 52.96
CA GLU A 4 1.61 39.35 53.61
C GLU A 4 0.16 39.79 53.43
N THR A 5 -0.64 38.93 52.78
CA THR A 5 -1.79 38.29 53.42
C THR A 5 -2.48 37.31 52.45
N SER A 6 -2.47 36.04 52.78
CA SER A 6 -3.60 35.09 52.56
C SER A 6 -4.53 35.26 53.80
N PRO A 7 -5.68 34.62 53.92
CA PRO A 7 -6.46 33.66 53.13
C PRO A 7 -7.96 34.00 53.06
N VAL A 8 -8.80 33.23 52.39
CA VAL A 8 -10.10 32.73 52.91
C VAL A 8 -10.59 31.55 52.09
N LYS A 9 -10.85 30.48 52.82
CA LYS A 9 -11.66 29.34 52.40
C LYS A 9 -13.11 29.75 52.27
N GLU A 10 -13.83 29.24 51.31
CA GLU A 10 -15.22 28.84 51.54
C GLU A 10 -15.62 27.69 50.61
N SER A 11 -15.98 26.62 51.27
CA SER A 11 -16.62 25.39 50.84
C SER A 11 -18.05 25.65 50.48
N LEU A 12 -18.54 25.08 49.37
CA LEU A 12 -19.93 24.61 49.21
C LEU A 12 -19.99 23.60 48.05
N GLU A 13 -20.02 22.35 48.33
CA GLU A 13 -20.84 21.35 47.60
C GLU A 13 -22.29 21.48 48.09
N PRO A 14 -23.33 20.94 47.44
CA PRO A 14 -23.40 19.69 46.68
C PRO A 14 -24.38 19.67 45.48
N ASN A 15 -24.38 18.51 44.80
CA ASN A 15 -25.49 17.89 44.03
C ASN A 15 -25.87 18.50 42.70
N ASP A 16 -25.61 17.71 41.61
CA ASP A 16 -26.71 16.99 40.99
C ASP A 16 -26.22 15.81 40.17
N GLU A 17 -26.80 14.70 40.49
CA GLU A 17 -26.73 13.41 39.80
C GLU A 17 -27.17 13.59 38.35
N ASN A 18 -26.30 13.31 37.40
CA ASN A 18 -26.70 12.95 36.05
C ASN A 18 -25.97 11.66 35.67
N GLU A 19 -26.60 10.57 36.05
CA GLU A 19 -26.36 9.25 35.51
C GLU A 19 -26.40 9.30 33.98
N ILE A 20 -25.26 9.45 33.36
CA ILE A 20 -25.13 9.10 31.94
C ILE A 20 -24.75 7.62 31.91
N ASN A 21 -25.79 6.83 31.80
CA ASN A 21 -25.78 5.42 31.50
C ASN A 21 -24.96 5.16 30.23
N LEU A 22 -23.65 4.98 30.39
CA LEU A 22 -22.78 4.52 29.33
C LEU A 22 -23.05 3.04 29.11
N LEU A 23 -24.06 2.77 28.29
CA LEU A 23 -24.29 1.47 27.70
C LEU A 23 -23.03 1.04 26.95
N ASN A 24 -22.30 0.19 27.63
CA ASN A 24 -21.19 -0.59 27.15
C ASN A 24 -21.66 -1.50 26.01
N THR A 25 -21.64 -0.99 24.78
CA THR A 25 -21.88 -1.80 23.60
C THR A 25 -20.55 -2.13 22.96
N SER A 26 -19.76 -2.95 23.63
CA SER A 26 -18.68 -3.69 22.99
C SER A 26 -19.30 -4.83 22.17
N GLN A 27 -19.89 -4.47 21.04
CA GLN A 27 -20.18 -5.44 20.00
C GLN A 27 -18.89 -5.70 19.21
N THR A 28 -18.11 -6.66 19.69
CA THR A 28 -17.14 -7.34 18.87
C THR A 28 -17.87 -7.90 17.65
N PRO A 29 -17.39 -7.62 16.41
CA PRO A 29 -18.03 -8.18 15.23
C PRO A 29 -17.96 -9.69 15.31
N ASN A 30 -19.13 -10.27 15.38
CA ASN A 30 -19.46 -11.69 15.43
C ASN A 30 -18.52 -12.47 14.50
N LYS A 31 -17.62 -13.26 15.08
CA LYS A 31 -16.79 -14.23 14.38
C LYS A 31 -17.74 -15.23 13.74
N ARG A 32 -18.12 -14.95 12.49
CA ARG A 32 -18.98 -15.85 11.73
C ARG A 32 -18.34 -17.22 11.74
N LYS A 33 -18.97 -18.17 12.44
CA LYS A 33 -18.65 -19.59 12.38
C LYS A 33 -18.56 -19.96 10.91
N ARG A 34 -17.37 -20.41 10.49
CA ARG A 34 -17.14 -21.01 9.20
C ARG A 34 -17.94 -22.29 9.18
N THR A 35 -19.13 -22.23 8.61
CA THR A 35 -19.91 -23.43 8.31
C THR A 35 -19.15 -24.18 7.22
N GLU A 36 -18.69 -25.35 7.56
CA GLU A 36 -18.12 -26.31 6.62
C GLU A 36 -19.14 -26.65 5.53
N SER A 37 -18.58 -26.80 4.33
CA SER A 37 -19.17 -27.42 3.14
C SER A 37 -20.51 -26.87 2.64
N GLY A 38 -20.38 -25.92 1.82
CA GLY A 38 -21.19 -25.72 0.64
C GLY A 38 -20.24 -25.18 -0.43
N ASP A 39 -20.04 -25.93 -1.48
CA ASP A 39 -19.33 -25.47 -2.66
C ASP A 39 -20.16 -24.30 -3.22
N VAL A 40 -19.90 -23.11 -2.67
CA VAL A 40 -20.54 -21.88 -3.12
C VAL A 40 -20.00 -21.63 -4.52
N MET A 41 -20.78 -22.02 -5.51
CA MET A 41 -20.52 -21.75 -6.92
C MET A 41 -20.47 -20.23 -7.10
N LEU A 42 -19.27 -19.68 -6.96
CA LEU A 42 -19.01 -18.25 -7.16
C LEU A 42 -19.33 -17.90 -8.62
N SER A 43 -20.05 -16.80 -8.81
CA SER A 43 -20.29 -16.29 -10.16
C SER A 43 -18.95 -15.94 -10.85
N PRO A 44 -18.90 -15.93 -12.18
CA PRO A 44 -17.69 -15.52 -12.92
C PRO A 44 -17.17 -14.17 -12.48
N GLU A 45 -18.03 -13.20 -12.26
CA GLU A 45 -17.69 -11.86 -11.78
C GLU A 45 -17.08 -11.88 -10.37
N GLN A 46 -17.62 -12.72 -9.47
CA GLN A 46 -17.06 -12.87 -8.13
C GLN A 46 -15.66 -13.47 -8.17
N LYS A 47 -15.45 -14.48 -9.03
CA LYS A 47 -14.13 -15.10 -9.24
C LYS A 47 -13.13 -14.07 -9.76
N GLU A 48 -13.51 -13.26 -10.72
CA GLU A 48 -12.67 -12.20 -11.27
C GLU A 48 -12.30 -11.15 -10.23
N ARG A 49 -13.27 -10.67 -9.44
CA ARG A 49 -13.02 -9.74 -8.34
C ARG A 49 -12.05 -10.30 -7.30
N ILE A 50 -12.23 -11.56 -6.93
CA ILE A 50 -11.34 -12.25 -5.99
C ILE A 50 -9.93 -12.33 -6.57
N ASN A 51 -9.80 -12.72 -7.84
CA ASN A 51 -8.49 -12.81 -8.50
C ASN A 51 -7.80 -11.44 -8.58
N THR A 52 -8.52 -10.41 -8.97
CA THR A 52 -8.02 -9.03 -9.02
C THR A 52 -7.53 -8.55 -7.65
N ASN A 53 -8.32 -8.78 -6.60
CA ASN A 53 -7.94 -8.40 -5.24
C ASN A 53 -6.73 -9.19 -4.74
N LYS A 54 -6.64 -10.48 -5.06
CA LYS A 54 -5.49 -11.33 -4.74
C LYS A 54 -4.22 -10.83 -5.43
N THR A 55 -4.31 -10.49 -6.70
CA THR A 55 -3.19 -9.94 -7.48
C THR A 55 -2.73 -8.61 -6.89
N ARG A 56 -3.67 -7.72 -6.55
CA ARG A 56 -3.35 -6.43 -5.91
C ARG A 56 -2.67 -6.62 -4.56
N ALA A 57 -3.13 -7.55 -3.74
CA ALA A 57 -2.51 -7.86 -2.46
C ALA A 57 -1.07 -8.37 -2.63
N LYS A 58 -0.82 -9.25 -3.61
CA LYS A 58 0.52 -9.74 -3.95
C LYS A 58 1.44 -8.59 -4.39
N LEU A 59 0.95 -7.70 -5.27
CA LEU A 59 1.70 -6.53 -5.72
C LEU A 59 2.13 -5.65 -4.53
N LEU A 60 1.20 -5.35 -3.63
CA LEU A 60 1.50 -4.55 -2.43
C LEU A 60 2.52 -5.21 -1.50
N LEU A 61 2.46 -6.53 -1.35
CA LEU A 61 3.44 -7.26 -0.57
C LEU A 61 4.82 -7.23 -1.23
N MET A 62 4.87 -7.37 -2.56
CA MET A 62 6.11 -7.36 -3.32
C MET A 62 6.75 -5.97 -3.37
N SER A 63 5.96 -4.90 -3.49
CA SER A 63 6.45 -3.52 -3.46
C SER A 63 7.07 -3.12 -2.11
N LYS A 64 6.72 -3.80 -1.03
CA LYS A 64 7.37 -3.64 0.28
C LYS A 64 8.72 -4.35 0.37
N LYS A 65 8.91 -5.42 -0.41
CA LYS A 65 10.14 -6.22 -0.41
C LYS A 65 11.18 -5.71 -1.40
N LEU A 66 10.73 -5.21 -2.55
CA LEU A 66 11.57 -4.79 -3.66
C LEU A 66 11.31 -3.31 -3.95
N GLU A 67 12.31 -2.49 -3.69
CA GLU A 67 12.21 -1.04 -3.80
C GLU A 67 11.93 -0.55 -5.23
N ILE A 68 12.42 -1.28 -6.23
CA ILE A 68 12.19 -0.96 -7.64
C ILE A 68 10.73 -1.20 -8.06
N ILE A 69 9.97 -2.00 -7.31
CA ILE A 69 8.58 -2.29 -7.61
C ILE A 69 7.70 -1.24 -6.94
N SER A 70 6.88 -0.56 -7.73
CA SER A 70 5.86 0.37 -7.26
C SER A 70 4.49 -0.32 -7.14
N GLY A 71 3.70 0.05 -6.13
CA GLY A 71 2.31 -0.37 -6.01
C GLY A 71 1.39 0.14 -7.13
N SER A 72 1.90 1.04 -7.97
CA SER A 72 1.19 1.60 -9.14
C SER A 72 1.35 0.79 -10.43
N ILE A 73 2.06 -0.33 -10.42
CA ILE A 73 2.19 -1.20 -11.60
C ILE A 73 0.81 -1.66 -12.07
N GLY A 74 0.56 -1.61 -13.37
CA GLY A 74 -0.66 -2.16 -13.99
C GLY A 74 -0.82 -3.65 -13.69
N LEU A 75 -2.00 -4.06 -13.21
CA LEU A 75 -2.22 -5.43 -12.73
C LEU A 75 -1.99 -6.50 -13.81
N SER A 76 -2.32 -6.20 -15.07
CA SER A 76 -2.08 -7.12 -16.20
C SER A 76 -0.59 -7.39 -16.41
N TRP A 77 0.23 -6.36 -16.29
CA TRP A 77 1.68 -6.46 -16.35
C TRP A 77 2.27 -7.16 -15.15
N PHE A 78 1.77 -6.83 -13.95
CA PHE A 78 2.23 -7.50 -12.74
C PHE A 78 1.99 -9.01 -12.80
N GLN A 79 0.81 -9.45 -13.26
CA GLN A 79 0.50 -10.88 -13.42
C GLN A 79 1.46 -11.58 -14.41
N ALA A 80 1.77 -10.92 -15.52
CA ALA A 80 2.65 -11.48 -16.55
C ALA A 80 4.11 -11.55 -16.09
N LEU A 81 4.54 -10.62 -15.23
CA LEU A 81 5.92 -10.50 -14.78
C LEU A 81 6.16 -11.04 -13.36
N GLU A 82 5.15 -11.56 -12.68
CA GLU A 82 5.24 -12.02 -11.28
C GLU A 82 6.40 -13.01 -11.08
N GLU A 83 6.57 -13.93 -12.01
CA GLU A 83 7.65 -14.93 -11.94
C GLU A 83 9.03 -14.29 -12.12
N GLU A 84 9.15 -13.29 -13.01
CA GLU A 84 10.42 -12.59 -13.26
C GLU A 84 10.89 -11.83 -12.02
N PHE A 85 9.98 -11.22 -11.29
CA PHE A 85 10.30 -10.48 -10.06
C PHE A 85 10.88 -11.36 -8.95
N ASN A 86 10.64 -12.66 -8.99
CA ASN A 86 11.16 -13.61 -8.01
C ASN A 86 12.57 -14.15 -8.37
N LYS A 87 13.03 -13.94 -9.60
CA LYS A 87 14.31 -14.45 -10.07
C LYS A 87 15.51 -13.77 -9.40
N PRO A 88 16.64 -14.47 -9.25
CA PRO A 88 17.83 -13.92 -8.61
C PRO A 88 18.32 -12.62 -9.25
N TYR A 89 18.39 -12.58 -10.59
CA TYR A 89 18.87 -11.40 -11.31
C TYR A 89 18.03 -10.15 -11.01
N PHE A 90 16.73 -10.32 -10.79
CA PHE A 90 15.86 -9.17 -10.48
C PHE A 90 16.12 -8.62 -9.07
N LYS A 91 16.48 -9.49 -8.13
CA LYS A 91 16.89 -9.08 -6.77
C LYS A 91 18.22 -8.33 -6.80
N GLU A 92 19.16 -8.80 -7.62
CA GLU A 92 20.45 -8.12 -7.84
C GLU A 92 20.23 -6.74 -8.48
N LEU A 93 19.37 -6.66 -9.51
CA LEU A 93 18.97 -5.40 -10.14
C LEU A 93 18.34 -4.44 -9.13
N ASN A 94 17.45 -4.94 -8.28
CA ASN A 94 16.84 -4.13 -7.23
C ASN A 94 17.90 -3.54 -6.30
N SER A 95 18.83 -4.36 -5.82
CA SER A 95 19.91 -3.91 -4.94
C SER A 95 20.83 -2.89 -5.62
N PHE A 96 21.15 -3.12 -6.89
CA PHE A 96 21.95 -2.18 -7.68
C PHE A 96 21.26 -0.82 -7.82
N VAL A 97 20.00 -0.81 -8.25
CA VAL A 97 19.25 0.45 -8.45
C VAL A 97 19.05 1.19 -7.13
N SER A 98 18.75 0.48 -6.03
CA SER A 98 18.62 1.08 -4.70
C SER A 98 19.93 1.73 -4.26
N ALA A 99 21.08 1.06 -4.47
CA ALA A 99 22.39 1.61 -4.17
C ALA A 99 22.71 2.86 -5.02
N GLN A 100 22.35 2.87 -6.31
CA GLN A 100 22.54 4.03 -7.17
C GLN A 100 21.69 5.22 -6.72
N ARG A 101 20.43 4.98 -6.37
CA ARG A 101 19.53 6.02 -5.84
C ARG A 101 20.01 6.61 -4.51
N GLY A 102 20.68 5.82 -3.69
CA GLY A 102 21.30 6.31 -2.46
C GLY A 102 22.55 7.19 -2.69
N ARG A 103 23.17 7.12 -3.88
CA ARG A 103 24.36 7.91 -4.24
C ARG A 103 24.03 9.20 -4.99
N GLY A 104 22.89 9.24 -5.65
CA GLY A 104 22.51 10.41 -6.47
C GLY A 104 21.15 10.26 -7.14
N THR A 105 20.81 11.24 -7.95
CA THR A 105 19.55 11.26 -8.70
C THR A 105 19.59 10.24 -9.84
N VAL A 106 18.64 9.32 -9.83
CA VAL A 106 18.47 8.30 -10.88
C VAL A 106 17.13 8.51 -11.57
N PHE A 107 17.14 8.62 -12.88
CA PHE A 107 15.93 8.74 -13.70
C PHE A 107 15.55 7.40 -14.34
N PRO A 108 14.26 7.15 -14.55
CA PRO A 108 13.11 7.92 -14.06
C PRO A 108 12.94 7.84 -12.54
N SER A 109 12.05 8.67 -11.98
CA SER A 109 11.68 8.61 -10.57
C SER A 109 11.15 7.21 -10.22
N ARG A 110 11.15 6.84 -8.93
CA ARG A 110 10.66 5.53 -8.50
C ARG A 110 9.21 5.28 -8.93
N GLU A 111 8.40 6.31 -8.86
CA GLU A 111 6.98 6.29 -9.21
C GLU A 111 6.77 6.10 -10.71
N ASP A 112 7.68 6.63 -11.51
CA ASP A 112 7.57 6.66 -12.97
C ASP A 112 8.15 5.44 -13.67
N VAL A 113 8.98 4.64 -12.99
CA VAL A 113 9.60 3.43 -13.60
C VAL A 113 8.55 2.55 -14.29
N TRP A 114 7.38 2.42 -13.69
CA TRP A 114 6.31 1.55 -14.15
C TRP A 114 5.10 2.30 -14.75
N SER A 115 5.20 3.62 -14.95
CA SER A 115 4.08 4.45 -15.42
C SER A 115 3.52 3.98 -16.78
N TRP A 116 4.35 3.43 -17.63
CA TRP A 116 3.94 2.87 -18.94
C TRP A 116 3.00 1.67 -18.80
N THR A 117 3.08 0.89 -17.71
CA THR A 117 2.24 -0.30 -17.47
C THR A 117 0.78 0.04 -17.19
N THR A 118 0.50 1.27 -16.77
CA THR A 118 -0.86 1.75 -16.49
C THR A 118 -1.52 2.35 -17.73
N ARG A 119 -0.72 2.71 -18.73
CA ARG A 119 -1.20 3.34 -19.97
C ARG A 119 -1.70 2.34 -21.00
N THR A 120 -1.12 1.13 -21.01
CA THR A 120 -1.46 0.10 -21.98
C THR A 120 -1.45 -1.25 -21.28
N SER A 121 -2.51 -2.04 -21.46
CA SER A 121 -2.57 -3.41 -20.97
C SER A 121 -1.62 -4.31 -21.75
N ILE A 122 -1.07 -5.34 -21.11
CA ILE A 122 -0.17 -6.28 -21.79
C ILE A 122 -0.86 -7.02 -22.95
N GLN A 123 -2.16 -7.24 -22.84
CA GLN A 123 -2.95 -7.91 -23.87
C GLN A 123 -3.06 -7.08 -25.17
N ASP A 124 -2.90 -5.76 -25.07
CA ASP A 124 -2.99 -4.84 -26.20
C ASP A 124 -1.65 -4.64 -26.91
N ILE A 125 -0.55 -5.15 -26.32
CA ILE A 125 0.79 -5.03 -26.90
C ILE A 125 0.97 -6.02 -28.06
N ARG A 126 1.32 -5.49 -29.20
CA ARG A 126 1.63 -6.28 -30.40
C ARG A 126 3.11 -6.29 -30.76
N VAL A 127 3.81 -5.23 -30.43
CA VAL A 127 5.22 -5.03 -30.77
C VAL A 127 5.93 -4.38 -29.58
N VAL A 128 7.12 -4.86 -29.27
CA VAL A 128 8.03 -4.26 -28.29
C VAL A 128 9.32 -3.87 -29.01
N ILE A 129 9.68 -2.60 -28.93
CA ILE A 129 10.93 -2.07 -29.51
C ILE A 129 11.89 -1.78 -28.38
N LEU A 130 13.01 -2.50 -28.33
CA LEU A 130 14.08 -2.25 -27.36
C LEU A 130 15.07 -1.28 -27.96
N GLY A 131 15.13 -0.09 -27.40
CA GLY A 131 16.10 0.94 -27.79
C GLY A 131 17.20 1.11 -26.72
N ARG A 132 18.44 1.30 -27.15
CA ARG A 132 19.60 1.53 -26.27
C ARG A 132 19.90 3.02 -26.04
N ARG A 133 19.17 3.94 -26.67
CA ARG A 133 19.55 5.33 -26.70
C ARG A 133 19.03 6.11 -25.51
N VAL A 134 19.89 6.26 -24.49
CA VAL A 134 19.80 7.40 -23.58
C VAL A 134 20.53 8.55 -24.29
N GLN A 135 19.81 9.49 -24.89
CA GLN A 135 20.41 10.74 -25.28
C GLN A 135 20.65 11.54 -23.99
N ASN A 136 21.92 11.81 -23.69
CA ASN A 136 22.30 12.84 -22.75
C ASN A 136 21.90 14.20 -23.34
N LEU A 137 20.66 14.63 -23.08
CA LEU A 137 20.13 15.94 -23.48
C LEU A 137 20.63 17.07 -22.55
N PHE A 138 21.60 16.80 -21.69
CA PHE A 138 22.11 17.74 -20.70
C PHE A 138 23.60 18.10 -20.86
N GLU A 139 24.22 17.74 -21.97
CA GLU A 139 25.51 18.30 -22.34
C GLU A 139 25.31 19.43 -23.38
N GLN A 140 24.96 20.61 -22.89
CA GLN A 140 25.27 21.91 -23.49
C GLN A 140 25.62 22.91 -22.40
#